data_816e9a405e52da9e45bde987a52abab5
#
_entry.id   816e9a405e52da9e45bde987a52abab5
#
_cell.length_a   1.000
_cell.length_b   1.000
_cell.length_c   1.000
_cell.angle_alpha   90.00
_cell.angle_beta   90.00
_cell.angle_gamma   90.00
#
_symmetry.space_group_name_H-M   'P 1'
#
loop_
_entity.id
_entity.type
_entity.pdbx_description
1 polymer ?
#
loop_
_entity_poly.entity_id
_entity_poly.type
_entity_poly.pdbx_seq_one_letter_code
_entity_poly.pdbx_strand_id
1 'polypeptide(L)'
;MESPQARHARRAAEHAVKPQETFGSGATRIALITALMAPSGETVRERDIRDGASLAIDEVGGGQLSLLVENTDGSPQQIQEAAKRLASKNVALVALSVADAPVSTVRQGLGPSRAPLLVLRGNGDERPAGTFAFASDRIDSAVEGASYAVASGRKRLVVLLPSDVSAAERQRLDRGLAGYGIKPALVAVTGTTAFTGDAATKTTLKDTDGVLLVGSGDPDVGALSQLKANGYLKPNAMVVGSSGWVNAAYKRPELAGSHLCLFGPENGSRMTSRYLDRYERAAGTDAAYGFDVIALAAGLVRSQGETAITQESLRSPNGFIGAAAAFRFGKTGSIERTCAVYQVTSGSVKLLDPAPRSF
;
A
#
# COMPACT_ATOMS: atom_id res chain seq x y z
N MET A 1 -19.12 15.96 35.91
CA MET A 1 -19.00 15.01 34.78
C MET A 1 -19.22 15.76 33.47
N GLU A 2 -18.32 15.65 32.53
CA GLU A 2 -18.44 16.27 31.20
C GLU A 2 -19.57 15.58 30.43
N SER A 3 -20.46 16.37 29.78
CA SER A 3 -21.57 15.80 29.02
C SER A 3 -21.07 15.02 27.78
N PRO A 4 -21.81 14.04 27.24
CA PRO A 4 -21.43 13.34 26.00
C PRO A 4 -21.21 14.28 24.83
N GLN A 5 -22.02 15.33 24.71
CA GLN A 5 -21.89 16.39 23.69
C GLN A 5 -20.61 17.21 23.85
N ALA A 6 -20.26 17.57 25.09
CA ALA A 6 -19.02 18.31 25.38
C ALA A 6 -17.78 17.46 25.06
N ARG A 7 -17.80 16.16 25.38
CA ARG A 7 -16.74 15.22 25.02
C ARG A 7 -16.60 15.07 23.51
N HIS A 8 -17.72 14.96 22.79
CA HIS A 8 -17.70 14.85 21.33
C HIS A 8 -17.16 16.13 20.69
N ALA A 9 -17.62 17.31 21.15
CA ALA A 9 -17.14 18.61 20.65
C ALA A 9 -15.64 18.82 20.93
N ARG A 10 -15.15 18.44 22.12
CA ARG A 10 -13.73 18.52 22.47
C ARG A 10 -12.90 17.61 21.57
N ARG A 11 -13.31 16.34 21.39
CA ARG A 11 -12.61 15.41 20.50
C ARG A 11 -12.61 15.87 19.04
N ALA A 12 -13.74 16.40 18.54
CA ALA A 12 -13.80 16.98 17.20
C ALA A 12 -12.82 18.15 17.05
N ALA A 13 -12.68 19.01 18.05
CA ALA A 13 -11.71 20.11 18.05
C ALA A 13 -10.25 19.62 18.13
N GLU A 14 -9.98 18.55 18.89
CA GLU A 14 -8.66 17.92 18.99
C GLU A 14 -8.21 17.28 17.67
N HIS A 15 -9.17 16.82 16.84
CA HIS A 15 -8.90 16.17 15.55
C HIS A 15 -9.12 17.08 14.33
N ALA A 16 -9.47 18.37 14.56
CA ALA A 16 -9.63 19.33 13.48
C ALA A 16 -8.33 19.53 12.70
N VAL A 17 -8.42 19.48 11.38
CA VAL A 17 -7.28 19.70 10.48
C VAL A 17 -6.86 21.18 10.54
N LYS A 18 -5.58 21.42 10.79
CA LYS A 18 -4.96 22.75 10.73
C LYS A 18 -3.92 22.77 9.60
N PRO A 19 -3.61 23.93 9.03
CA PRO A 19 -2.60 24.01 7.96
C PRO A 19 -1.25 23.40 8.36
N GLN A 20 -0.87 23.58 9.63
CA GLN A 20 0.32 22.98 10.22
C GLN A 20 -0.04 22.38 11.57
N GLU A 21 0.43 21.15 11.79
CA GLU A 21 0.22 20.44 13.05
C GLU A 21 1.54 19.87 13.53
N THR A 22 1.67 19.75 14.86
CA THR A 22 2.82 19.10 15.48
C THR A 22 2.33 18.13 16.53
N PHE A 23 2.84 16.90 16.47
CA PHE A 23 2.56 15.84 17.44
C PHE A 23 3.88 15.38 18.06
N GLY A 24 3.88 15.19 19.37
CA GLY A 24 5.10 14.86 20.12
C GLY A 24 6.05 16.06 20.26
N SER A 25 7.12 15.85 21.04
CA SER A 25 8.10 16.89 21.37
C SER A 25 9.55 16.42 21.25
N GLY A 26 9.77 15.25 20.64
CA GLY A 26 11.11 14.68 20.50
C GLY A 26 12.01 15.47 19.55
N ALA A 27 13.32 15.32 19.74
CA ALA A 27 14.33 16.03 18.98
C ALA A 27 14.38 15.62 17.49
N THR A 28 14.16 14.33 17.21
CA THR A 28 14.16 13.83 15.82
C THR A 28 12.82 14.15 15.16
N ARG A 29 12.85 14.99 14.14
CA ARG A 29 11.66 15.49 13.44
C ARG A 29 11.37 14.67 12.21
N ILE A 30 10.16 14.13 12.15
CA ILE A 30 9.58 13.46 10.97
C ILE A 30 8.56 14.41 10.36
N ALA A 31 8.55 14.55 9.05
CA ALA A 31 7.58 15.39 8.37
C ALA A 31 6.59 14.56 7.55
N LEU A 32 5.34 15.03 7.48
CA LEU A 32 4.30 14.47 6.62
C LEU A 32 3.65 15.61 5.82
N ILE A 33 3.68 15.51 4.49
CA ILE A 33 2.97 16.41 3.59
C ILE A 33 1.71 15.72 3.09
N THR A 34 0.54 16.34 3.33
CA THR A 34 -0.78 15.82 2.97
C THR A 34 -1.55 16.82 2.08
N ALA A 35 -2.71 16.40 1.57
CA ALA A 35 -3.67 17.24 0.85
C ALA A 35 -5.01 17.38 1.62
N LEU A 36 -4.98 17.39 2.96
CA LEU A 36 -6.19 17.46 3.77
C LEU A 36 -6.97 18.78 3.66
N MET A 37 -6.39 19.81 3.05
CA MET A 37 -7.04 21.08 2.79
C MET A 37 -7.44 21.25 1.31
N ALA A 38 -7.53 20.15 0.55
CA ALA A 38 -7.93 20.21 -0.85
C ALA A 38 -9.34 20.79 -1.01
N PRO A 39 -9.60 21.60 -2.05
CA PRO A 39 -10.94 22.17 -2.31
C PRO A 39 -12.01 21.10 -2.55
N SER A 40 -11.64 19.91 -3.01
CA SER A 40 -12.51 18.75 -3.15
C SER A 40 -12.95 18.15 -1.82
N GLY A 41 -12.44 18.67 -0.71
CA GLY A 41 -12.63 18.14 0.62
C GLY A 41 -11.55 17.16 1.05
N GLU A 42 -11.57 16.85 2.34
CA GLU A 42 -10.67 15.90 2.96
C GLU A 42 -10.94 14.47 2.46
N THR A 43 -9.90 13.78 2.00
CA THR A 43 -10.03 12.37 1.64
C THR A 43 -9.84 11.47 2.86
N VAL A 44 -10.60 10.37 2.92
CA VAL A 44 -10.46 9.36 3.98
C VAL A 44 -9.03 8.84 4.05
N ARG A 45 -8.40 8.60 2.90
CA ARG A 45 -7.01 8.14 2.78
C ARG A 45 -6.01 9.07 3.47
N GLU A 46 -6.05 10.37 3.13
CA GLU A 46 -5.13 11.37 3.70
C GLU A 46 -5.32 11.51 5.22
N ARG A 47 -6.58 11.49 5.66
CA ARG A 47 -6.94 11.50 7.08
C ARG A 47 -6.39 10.29 7.80
N ASP A 48 -6.59 9.10 7.26
CA ASP A 48 -6.14 7.86 7.88
C ASP A 48 -4.62 7.80 8.00
N ILE A 49 -3.89 8.24 6.97
CA ILE A 49 -2.42 8.33 7.02
C ILE A 49 -1.97 9.29 8.13
N ARG A 50 -2.54 10.49 8.18
CA ARG A 50 -2.21 11.51 9.20
C ARG A 50 -2.51 11.01 10.61
N ASP A 51 -3.67 10.41 10.81
CA ASP A 51 -4.11 9.93 12.11
C ASP A 51 -3.32 8.69 12.57
N GLY A 52 -2.99 7.80 11.66
CA GLY A 52 -2.09 6.67 11.94
C GLY A 52 -0.69 7.14 12.37
N ALA A 53 -0.13 8.13 11.68
CA ALA A 53 1.15 8.72 12.04
C ALA A 53 1.10 9.45 13.40
N SER A 54 0.03 10.21 13.67
CA SER A 54 -0.18 10.85 14.96
C SER A 54 -0.30 9.84 16.11
N LEU A 55 -1.06 8.77 15.91
CA LEU A 55 -1.17 7.69 16.89
C LEU A 55 0.19 7.06 17.20
N ALA A 56 1.01 6.83 16.17
CA ALA A 56 2.32 6.21 16.32
C ALA A 56 3.30 7.07 17.13
N ILE A 57 3.21 8.38 17.08
CA ILE A 57 4.01 9.27 17.94
C ILE A 57 3.77 8.95 19.41
N ASP A 58 2.51 8.76 19.80
CA ASP A 58 2.15 8.47 21.20
C ASP A 58 2.48 7.02 21.59
N GLU A 59 2.26 6.07 20.70
CA GLU A 59 2.40 4.64 21.02
C GLU A 59 3.83 4.13 20.90
N VAL A 60 4.63 4.64 19.95
CA VAL A 60 5.97 4.12 19.65
C VAL A 60 7.05 5.19 19.54
N GLY A 61 6.71 6.47 19.51
CA GLY A 61 7.67 7.57 19.38
C GLY A 61 8.61 7.73 20.59
N GLY A 62 8.22 7.21 21.75
CA GLY A 62 9.07 7.12 22.95
C GLY A 62 9.60 8.46 23.46
N GLY A 63 8.98 9.59 23.15
CA GLY A 63 9.47 10.93 23.47
C GLY A 63 10.68 11.38 22.62
N GLN A 64 11.20 10.55 21.73
CA GLN A 64 12.36 10.86 20.88
C GLN A 64 11.95 11.54 19.56
N LEU A 65 10.72 11.29 19.10
CA LEU A 65 10.22 11.78 17.84
C LEU A 65 9.22 12.92 18.00
N SER A 66 9.19 13.80 17.01
CA SER A 66 8.08 14.70 16.74
C SER A 66 7.65 14.60 15.28
N LEU A 67 6.35 14.70 15.03
CA LEU A 67 5.76 14.69 13.70
C LEU A 67 5.30 16.10 13.34
N LEU A 68 5.83 16.64 12.25
CA LEU A 68 5.43 17.91 11.66
C LEU A 68 4.53 17.61 10.46
N VAL A 69 3.26 17.98 10.50
CA VAL A 69 2.32 17.80 9.41
C VAL A 69 2.12 19.12 8.68
N GLU A 70 2.32 19.12 7.38
CA GLU A 70 1.99 20.19 6.46
C GLU A 70 0.76 19.79 5.66
N ASN A 71 -0.39 20.34 6.00
CA ASN A 71 -1.65 20.12 5.32
C ASN A 71 -1.80 21.13 4.18
N THR A 72 -1.79 20.65 2.94
CA THR A 72 -1.86 21.46 1.73
C THR A 72 -3.21 21.30 1.03
N ASP A 73 -3.45 22.10 -0.01
CA ASP A 73 -4.56 21.93 -0.92
C ASP A 73 -4.30 20.89 -2.03
N GLY A 74 -3.12 20.28 -2.02
CA GLY A 74 -2.68 19.31 -3.03
C GLY A 74 -2.03 19.96 -4.26
N SER A 75 -2.02 21.29 -4.39
CA SER A 75 -1.37 21.97 -5.51
C SER A 75 0.15 21.86 -5.45
N PRO A 76 0.83 21.76 -6.60
CA PRO A 76 2.30 21.71 -6.63
C PRO A 76 2.96 22.92 -5.95
N GLN A 77 2.34 24.10 -6.03
CA GLN A 77 2.84 25.29 -5.37
C GLN A 77 2.83 25.17 -3.85
N GLN A 78 1.69 24.77 -3.24
CA GLN A 78 1.59 24.60 -1.80
C GLN A 78 2.47 23.46 -1.28
N ILE A 79 2.59 22.37 -2.04
CA ILE A 79 3.50 21.27 -1.73
C ILE A 79 4.96 21.75 -1.71
N GLN A 80 5.38 22.56 -2.69
CA GLN A 80 6.72 23.13 -2.72
C GLN A 80 6.98 24.09 -1.54
N GLU A 81 6.00 24.93 -1.20
CA GLU A 81 6.11 25.84 -0.06
C GLU A 81 6.17 25.07 1.28
N ALA A 82 5.38 24.02 1.43
CA ALA A 82 5.44 23.11 2.57
C ALA A 82 6.85 22.49 2.69
N ALA A 83 7.39 21.96 1.58
CA ALA A 83 8.73 21.38 1.55
C ALA A 83 9.82 22.42 1.90
N LYS A 84 9.71 23.67 1.46
CA LYS A 84 10.62 24.78 1.85
C LYS A 84 10.57 25.08 3.34
N ARG A 85 9.37 25.11 3.94
CA ARG A 85 9.23 25.28 5.40
C ARG A 85 9.90 24.15 6.17
N LEU A 86 9.74 22.91 5.70
CA LEU A 86 10.36 21.72 6.32
C LEU A 86 11.88 21.72 6.19
N ALA A 87 12.44 22.21 5.07
CA ALA A 87 13.87 22.33 4.88
C ALA A 87 14.56 23.13 5.98
N SER A 88 13.91 24.20 6.47
CA SER A 88 14.45 25.04 7.56
C SER A 88 14.33 24.39 8.95
N LYS A 89 13.56 23.29 9.09
CA LYS A 89 13.30 22.64 10.37
C LYS A 89 14.18 21.43 10.66
N ASN A 90 15.17 21.16 9.81
CA ASN A 90 16.10 20.04 9.96
C ASN A 90 15.39 18.70 10.19
N VAL A 91 14.45 18.35 9.30
CA VAL A 91 13.71 17.09 9.38
C VAL A 91 14.60 15.91 9.00
N ALA A 92 14.48 14.79 9.71
CA ALA A 92 15.25 13.58 9.48
C ALA A 92 14.64 12.69 8.39
N LEU A 93 13.32 12.77 8.19
CA LEU A 93 12.55 11.99 7.21
C LEU A 93 11.37 12.82 6.74
N VAL A 94 11.05 12.72 5.46
CA VAL A 94 9.84 13.33 4.88
C VAL A 94 8.97 12.22 4.29
N ALA A 95 7.68 12.20 4.64
CA ALA A 95 6.67 11.38 4.01
C ALA A 95 5.72 12.24 3.16
N LEU A 96 5.40 11.78 1.96
CA LEU A 96 4.49 12.43 1.03
C LEU A 96 3.29 11.52 0.78
N SER A 97 2.10 11.94 1.22
CA SER A 97 0.87 11.16 1.01
C SER A 97 0.08 11.58 -0.23
N VAL A 98 0.30 12.79 -0.73
CA VAL A 98 -0.44 13.35 -1.87
C VAL A 98 -0.22 12.49 -3.14
N ALA A 99 -1.30 11.89 -3.63
CA ALA A 99 -1.22 10.80 -4.62
C ALA A 99 -0.52 11.23 -5.92
N ASP A 100 -0.89 12.37 -6.49
CA ASP A 100 -0.40 12.81 -7.80
C ASP A 100 0.68 13.90 -7.73
N ALA A 101 1.20 14.16 -6.51
CA ALA A 101 2.21 15.19 -6.33
C ALA A 101 3.53 14.83 -7.01
N PRO A 102 4.10 15.71 -7.83
CA PRO A 102 5.41 15.47 -8.42
C PRO A 102 6.50 15.40 -7.34
N VAL A 103 7.22 14.29 -7.29
CA VAL A 103 8.34 14.10 -6.33
C VAL A 103 9.41 15.17 -6.52
N SER A 104 9.65 15.58 -7.75
CA SER A 104 10.57 16.67 -8.09
C SER A 104 10.23 17.99 -7.41
N THR A 105 8.93 18.31 -7.28
CA THR A 105 8.46 19.52 -6.59
C THR A 105 8.84 19.51 -5.11
N VAL A 106 8.67 18.36 -4.44
CA VAL A 106 9.06 18.19 -3.02
C VAL A 106 10.59 18.32 -2.89
N ARG A 107 11.35 17.64 -3.76
CA ARG A 107 12.82 17.71 -3.74
C ARG A 107 13.34 19.12 -3.99
N GLN A 108 12.73 19.84 -4.90
CA GLN A 108 13.07 21.23 -5.16
C GLN A 108 12.81 22.12 -3.93
N GLY A 109 11.70 21.92 -3.26
CA GLY A 109 11.37 22.64 -2.02
C GLY A 109 12.32 22.32 -0.86
N LEU A 110 12.70 21.05 -0.69
CA LEU A 110 13.66 20.61 0.32
C LEU A 110 15.10 21.10 0.05
N GLY A 111 15.40 21.54 -1.16
CA GLY A 111 16.70 22.09 -1.53
C GLY A 111 17.85 21.11 -1.24
N PRO A 112 18.91 21.54 -0.50
CA PRO A 112 20.08 20.71 -0.22
C PRO A 112 19.84 19.64 0.84
N SER A 113 18.65 19.56 1.43
CA SER A 113 18.33 18.55 2.47
C SER A 113 18.49 17.14 1.90
N ARG A 114 19.23 16.29 2.65
CA ARG A 114 19.44 14.89 2.32
C ARG A 114 18.44 13.96 3.00
N ALA A 115 17.44 14.50 3.68
CA ALA A 115 16.40 13.70 4.32
C ALA A 115 15.78 12.72 3.31
N PRO A 116 15.71 11.42 3.63
CA PRO A 116 14.99 10.47 2.80
C PRO A 116 13.53 10.91 2.60
N LEU A 117 12.98 10.63 1.41
CA LEU A 117 11.60 10.90 1.07
C LEU A 117 10.86 9.59 0.87
N LEU A 118 9.91 9.29 1.74
CA LEU A 118 8.98 8.18 1.57
C LEU A 118 7.74 8.67 0.82
N VAL A 119 7.44 8.04 -0.29
CA VAL A 119 6.26 8.36 -1.10
C VAL A 119 5.23 7.28 -0.84
N LEU A 120 4.08 7.65 -0.24
CA LEU A 120 3.01 6.71 0.09
C LEU A 120 2.21 6.33 -1.16
N ARG A 121 2.93 5.88 -2.15
CA ARG A 121 2.47 5.33 -3.44
C ARG A 121 3.23 4.05 -3.73
N GLY A 122 2.69 3.21 -4.62
CA GLY A 122 3.31 1.98 -5.08
C GLY A 122 4.56 2.20 -5.94
N ASN A 123 5.07 1.11 -6.48
CA ASN A 123 6.35 1.06 -7.22
C ASN A 123 6.33 1.67 -8.63
N GLY A 124 5.23 2.31 -9.05
CA GLY A 124 4.99 2.74 -10.43
C GLY A 124 5.81 3.93 -10.93
N ASP A 125 6.32 4.76 -10.03
CA ASP A 125 6.94 6.03 -10.40
C ASP A 125 8.46 5.95 -10.47
N GLU A 126 9.07 6.79 -11.33
CA GLU A 126 10.50 7.07 -11.25
C GLU A 126 10.83 7.72 -9.90
N ARG A 127 11.91 7.25 -9.29
CA ARG A 127 12.35 7.72 -7.98
C ARG A 127 13.74 8.33 -8.06
N PRO A 128 13.87 9.65 -7.90
CA PRO A 128 15.16 10.29 -7.69
C PRO A 128 15.90 9.67 -6.48
N ALA A 129 17.22 9.81 -6.47
CA ALA A 129 18.03 9.34 -5.35
C ALA A 129 17.48 9.82 -4.00
N GLY A 130 17.43 8.90 -3.01
CA GLY A 130 16.89 9.19 -1.69
C GLY A 130 15.37 9.18 -1.58
N THR A 131 14.68 8.77 -2.64
CA THR A 131 13.22 8.61 -2.65
C THR A 131 12.86 7.14 -2.67
N PHE A 132 11.87 6.76 -1.85
CA PHE A 132 11.44 5.39 -1.63
C PHE A 132 9.93 5.28 -1.78
N ALA A 133 9.44 4.29 -2.53
CA ALA A 133 8.03 3.91 -2.49
C ALA A 133 7.70 3.29 -1.13
N PHE A 134 6.55 3.63 -0.54
CA PHE A 134 6.19 3.11 0.78
C PHE A 134 4.88 2.33 0.82
N ALA A 135 3.95 2.61 -0.08
CA ALA A 135 2.72 1.85 -0.21
C ALA A 135 2.86 0.75 -1.27
N SER A 136 2.26 -0.40 -1.01
CA SER A 136 2.09 -1.47 -2.00
C SER A 136 0.75 -1.31 -2.71
N ASP A 137 0.70 -1.65 -3.99
CA ASP A 137 -0.47 -1.47 -4.85
C ASP A 137 -1.02 -2.79 -5.41
N ARG A 138 -2.00 -2.69 -6.33
CA ARG A 138 -2.64 -3.83 -6.97
C ARG A 138 -1.66 -4.75 -7.73
N ILE A 139 -0.57 -4.18 -8.26
CA ILE A 139 0.45 -4.96 -8.99
C ILE A 139 1.32 -5.73 -8.02
N ASP A 140 1.76 -5.09 -6.94
CA ASP A 140 2.52 -5.75 -5.87
C ASP A 140 1.70 -6.91 -5.28
N SER A 141 0.41 -6.67 -5.00
CA SER A 141 -0.54 -7.69 -4.55
C SER A 141 -0.70 -8.85 -5.54
N ALA A 142 -0.78 -8.56 -6.82
CA ALA A 142 -0.93 -9.58 -7.86
C ALA A 142 0.33 -10.46 -7.96
N VAL A 143 1.52 -9.85 -7.88
CA VAL A 143 2.79 -10.58 -7.91
C VAL A 143 2.92 -11.52 -6.71
N GLU A 144 2.67 -11.02 -5.50
CA GLU A 144 2.72 -11.83 -4.27
C GLU A 144 1.65 -12.93 -4.28
N GLY A 145 0.44 -12.61 -4.76
CA GLY A 145 -0.62 -13.61 -4.91
C GLY A 145 -0.27 -14.71 -5.91
N ALA A 146 0.40 -14.37 -7.02
CA ALA A 146 0.89 -15.36 -7.98
C ALA A 146 2.00 -16.25 -7.37
N SER A 147 2.91 -15.65 -6.57
CA SER A 147 3.92 -16.39 -5.82
C SER A 147 3.28 -17.40 -4.86
N TYR A 148 2.24 -16.99 -4.13
CA TYR A 148 1.47 -17.88 -3.26
C TYR A 148 0.81 -19.03 -4.04
N ALA A 149 0.23 -18.75 -5.22
CA ALA A 149 -0.38 -19.77 -6.05
C ALA A 149 0.65 -20.84 -6.49
N VAL A 150 1.85 -20.41 -6.89
CA VAL A 150 2.94 -21.31 -7.26
C VAL A 150 3.44 -22.11 -6.06
N ALA A 151 3.63 -21.48 -4.91
CA ALA A 151 3.98 -22.16 -3.66
C ALA A 151 2.90 -23.18 -3.24
N SER A 152 1.63 -22.92 -3.58
CA SER A 152 0.49 -23.85 -3.41
C SER A 152 0.39 -24.93 -4.49
N GLY A 153 1.42 -25.09 -5.34
CA GLY A 153 1.53 -26.16 -6.33
C GLY A 153 0.91 -25.83 -7.70
N ARG A 154 0.52 -24.59 -7.97
CA ARG A 154 0.04 -24.17 -9.29
C ARG A 154 1.25 -23.99 -10.22
N LYS A 155 1.15 -24.54 -11.45
CA LYS A 155 2.28 -24.58 -12.40
C LYS A 155 2.03 -23.80 -13.68
N ARG A 156 0.76 -23.59 -14.02
CA ARG A 156 0.37 -23.00 -15.28
C ARG A 156 -0.65 -21.90 -15.09
N LEU A 157 -0.15 -20.67 -15.02
CA LEU A 157 -0.96 -19.49 -14.76
C LEU A 157 -1.34 -18.77 -16.04
N VAL A 158 -2.57 -18.28 -16.10
CA VAL A 158 -3.05 -17.27 -17.05
C VAL A 158 -3.21 -15.95 -16.31
N VAL A 159 -2.77 -14.87 -16.90
CA VAL A 159 -2.91 -13.52 -16.36
C VAL A 159 -3.99 -12.77 -17.14
N LEU A 160 -4.99 -12.28 -16.44
CA LEU A 160 -6.07 -11.45 -16.97
C LEU A 160 -5.89 -10.02 -16.43
N LEU A 161 -5.70 -9.07 -17.33
CA LEU A 161 -5.46 -7.67 -17.03
C LEU A 161 -6.67 -6.83 -17.41
N PRO A 162 -7.05 -5.82 -16.61
CA PRO A 162 -8.02 -4.83 -17.05
C PRO A 162 -7.40 -3.91 -18.11
N SER A 163 -8.25 -3.25 -18.90
CA SER A 163 -7.81 -2.35 -19.98
C SER A 163 -7.12 -1.07 -19.47
N ASP A 164 -7.28 -0.76 -18.20
CA ASP A 164 -6.70 0.42 -17.55
C ASP A 164 -5.27 0.19 -16.99
N VAL A 165 -4.71 -1.01 -17.15
CA VAL A 165 -3.31 -1.27 -16.76
C VAL A 165 -2.37 -0.53 -17.72
N SER A 166 -1.59 0.38 -17.16
CA SER A 166 -0.58 1.13 -17.89
C SER A 166 0.59 0.25 -18.34
N ALA A 167 1.34 0.70 -19.35
CA ALA A 167 2.54 0.00 -19.79
C ALA A 167 3.59 -0.17 -18.67
N ALA A 168 3.70 0.82 -17.77
CA ALA A 168 4.60 0.77 -16.62
C ALA A 168 4.17 -0.29 -15.61
N GLU A 169 2.87 -0.36 -15.26
CA GLU A 169 2.32 -1.41 -14.41
C GLU A 169 2.51 -2.80 -15.01
N ARG A 170 2.26 -2.93 -16.31
CA ARG A 170 2.49 -4.18 -17.03
C ARG A 170 3.95 -4.62 -16.93
N GLN A 171 4.89 -3.73 -17.17
CA GLN A 171 6.31 -4.04 -17.07
C GLN A 171 6.72 -4.41 -15.62
N ARG A 172 6.11 -3.77 -14.59
CA ARG A 172 6.32 -4.16 -13.19
C ARG A 172 5.81 -5.55 -12.89
N LEU A 173 4.61 -5.87 -13.38
CA LEU A 173 4.02 -7.21 -13.23
C LEU A 173 4.94 -8.26 -13.84
N ASP A 174 5.35 -8.07 -15.09
CA ASP A 174 6.22 -9.00 -15.82
C ASP A 174 7.56 -9.21 -15.09
N ARG A 175 8.18 -8.12 -14.59
CA ARG A 175 9.43 -8.21 -13.81
C ARG A 175 9.22 -8.90 -12.46
N GLY A 176 8.13 -8.59 -11.76
CA GLY A 176 7.80 -9.20 -10.47
C GLY A 176 7.58 -10.71 -10.60
N LEU A 177 6.78 -11.13 -11.58
CA LEU A 177 6.55 -12.54 -11.87
C LEU A 177 7.86 -13.26 -12.25
N ALA A 178 8.69 -12.64 -13.10
CA ALA A 178 9.99 -13.19 -13.48
C ALA A 178 10.94 -13.33 -12.29
N GLY A 179 10.89 -12.41 -11.32
CA GLY A 179 11.66 -12.47 -10.06
C GLY A 179 11.35 -13.72 -9.24
N TYR A 180 10.14 -14.22 -9.28
CA TYR A 180 9.73 -15.49 -8.68
C TYR A 180 9.87 -16.71 -9.64
N GLY A 181 10.45 -16.54 -10.82
CA GLY A 181 10.55 -17.58 -11.84
C GLY A 181 9.21 -17.95 -12.48
N ILE A 182 8.20 -17.12 -12.34
CA ILE A 182 6.85 -17.35 -12.86
C ILE A 182 6.78 -16.89 -14.31
N LYS A 183 6.47 -17.81 -15.21
CA LYS A 183 6.23 -17.52 -16.63
C LYS A 183 4.77 -17.85 -16.97
N PRO A 184 3.90 -16.86 -17.12
CA PRO A 184 2.51 -17.10 -17.49
C PRO A 184 2.37 -17.82 -18.83
N ALA A 185 1.39 -18.73 -18.95
CA ALA A 185 1.06 -19.40 -20.21
C ALA A 185 0.45 -18.40 -21.22
N LEU A 186 -0.30 -17.42 -20.69
CA LEU A 186 -0.92 -16.36 -21.47
C LEU A 186 -1.11 -15.12 -20.59
N VAL A 187 -0.98 -13.95 -21.19
CA VAL A 187 -1.41 -12.70 -20.61
C VAL A 187 -2.41 -12.04 -21.56
N ALA A 188 -3.63 -11.83 -21.10
CA ALA A 188 -4.74 -11.31 -21.88
C ALA A 188 -5.37 -10.09 -21.23
N VAL A 189 -5.93 -9.18 -22.05
CA VAL A 189 -6.69 -8.01 -21.56
C VAL A 189 -8.17 -8.38 -21.52
N THR A 190 -8.81 -8.20 -20.36
CA THR A 190 -10.25 -8.46 -20.20
C THR A 190 -11.08 -7.48 -21.04
N GLY A 191 -12.25 -7.93 -21.50
CA GLY A 191 -13.13 -7.13 -22.35
C GLY A 191 -12.73 -7.08 -23.83
N THR A 192 -11.47 -7.34 -24.18
CA THR A 192 -10.96 -7.31 -25.56
C THR A 192 -10.52 -8.67 -26.08
N THR A 193 -10.20 -9.60 -25.19
CA THR A 193 -9.75 -10.95 -25.55
C THR A 193 -10.91 -11.93 -25.54
N ALA A 194 -11.14 -12.59 -26.68
CA ALA A 194 -12.04 -13.71 -26.76
C ALA A 194 -11.23 -15.02 -26.72
N PHE A 195 -11.60 -15.92 -25.84
CA PHE A 195 -11.01 -17.28 -25.78
C PHE A 195 -11.77 -18.20 -26.72
N THR A 196 -11.35 -18.21 -27.99
CA THR A 196 -11.94 -19.03 -29.03
C THR A 196 -11.57 -20.51 -28.86
N GLY A 197 -12.41 -21.40 -29.34
CA GLY A 197 -12.17 -22.83 -29.27
C GLY A 197 -11.16 -23.36 -30.30
N ASP A 198 -10.34 -22.49 -30.90
CA ASP A 198 -9.33 -22.90 -31.89
C ASP A 198 -8.19 -23.72 -31.26
N ALA A 199 -7.47 -24.45 -32.10
CA ALA A 199 -6.44 -25.41 -31.70
C ALA A 199 -5.26 -24.70 -30.98
N ALA A 200 -4.90 -23.48 -31.38
CA ALA A 200 -3.80 -22.71 -30.77
C ALA A 200 -4.15 -22.28 -29.35
N THR A 201 -5.35 -21.75 -29.17
CA THR A 201 -5.89 -21.36 -27.85
C THR A 201 -5.99 -22.57 -26.92
N LYS A 202 -6.52 -23.70 -27.42
CA LYS A 202 -6.58 -24.96 -26.67
C LYS A 202 -5.21 -25.44 -26.21
N THR A 203 -4.22 -25.40 -27.10
CA THR A 203 -2.84 -25.79 -26.77
C THR A 203 -2.22 -24.87 -25.74
N THR A 204 -2.40 -23.55 -25.89
CA THR A 204 -1.84 -22.55 -24.99
C THR A 204 -2.44 -22.64 -23.60
N LEU A 205 -3.75 -22.87 -23.47
CA LEU A 205 -4.49 -22.90 -22.22
C LEU A 205 -4.64 -24.28 -21.59
N LYS A 206 -4.16 -25.34 -22.30
CA LYS A 206 -4.24 -26.70 -21.78
C LYS A 206 -3.62 -26.80 -20.39
N ASP A 207 -4.35 -27.45 -19.48
CA ASP A 207 -3.92 -27.74 -18.10
C ASP A 207 -3.70 -26.47 -17.23
N THR A 208 -4.33 -25.34 -17.56
CA THR A 208 -4.31 -24.15 -16.72
C THR A 208 -4.87 -24.47 -15.34
N ASP A 209 -4.06 -24.24 -14.31
CA ASP A 209 -4.39 -24.52 -12.90
C ASP A 209 -4.35 -23.28 -12.00
N GLY A 210 -4.06 -22.11 -12.58
CA GLY A 210 -4.12 -20.82 -11.90
C GLY A 210 -4.54 -19.69 -12.84
N VAL A 211 -5.32 -18.76 -12.31
CA VAL A 211 -5.72 -17.54 -13.01
C VAL A 211 -5.40 -16.36 -12.10
N LEU A 212 -4.55 -15.46 -12.57
CA LEU A 212 -4.30 -14.18 -11.93
C LEU A 212 -5.22 -13.14 -12.55
N LEU A 213 -6.25 -12.72 -11.85
CA LEU A 213 -7.22 -11.70 -12.28
C LEU A 213 -6.86 -10.36 -11.62
N VAL A 214 -6.02 -9.60 -12.28
CA VAL A 214 -5.64 -8.25 -11.84
C VAL A 214 -6.78 -7.30 -12.11
N GLY A 215 -7.16 -6.50 -11.12
CA GLY A 215 -8.26 -5.54 -11.28
C GLY A 215 -8.17 -4.38 -10.31
N SER A 216 -8.91 -3.33 -10.64
CA SER A 216 -9.31 -2.29 -9.72
C SER A 216 -10.83 -2.18 -9.76
N GLY A 217 -11.44 -1.88 -8.60
CA GLY A 217 -12.89 -1.84 -8.52
C GLY A 217 -13.53 -3.23 -8.60
N ASP A 218 -14.58 -3.34 -9.41
CA ASP A 218 -15.27 -4.60 -9.70
C ASP A 218 -14.62 -5.25 -10.94
N PRO A 219 -13.90 -6.38 -10.78
CA PRO A 219 -13.16 -6.98 -11.90
C PRO A 219 -14.10 -7.54 -12.97
N ASP A 220 -13.68 -7.43 -14.23
CA ASP A 220 -14.39 -8.09 -15.33
C ASP A 220 -14.19 -9.61 -15.26
N VAL A 221 -15.27 -10.31 -14.90
CA VAL A 221 -15.28 -11.78 -14.81
C VAL A 221 -15.60 -12.47 -16.13
N GLY A 222 -15.88 -11.72 -17.20
CA GLY A 222 -16.27 -12.29 -18.50
C GLY A 222 -15.21 -13.24 -19.06
N ALA A 223 -13.94 -12.81 -19.05
CA ALA A 223 -12.82 -13.63 -19.49
C ALA A 223 -12.64 -14.89 -18.61
N LEU A 224 -12.78 -14.77 -17.29
CA LEU A 224 -12.74 -15.92 -16.38
C LEU A 224 -13.87 -16.91 -16.66
N SER A 225 -15.08 -16.39 -16.90
CA SER A 225 -16.25 -17.21 -17.24
C SER A 225 -16.05 -17.95 -18.57
N GLN A 226 -15.47 -17.32 -19.58
CA GLN A 226 -15.12 -17.95 -20.86
C GLN A 226 -14.10 -19.07 -20.66
N LEU A 227 -13.04 -18.86 -19.87
CA LEU A 227 -12.05 -19.89 -19.56
C LEU A 227 -12.69 -21.11 -18.90
N LYS A 228 -13.63 -20.90 -17.97
CA LYS A 228 -14.38 -21.98 -17.30
C LYS A 228 -15.31 -22.70 -18.29
N ALA A 229 -16.12 -21.95 -19.05
CA ALA A 229 -17.09 -22.49 -19.98
C ALA A 229 -16.47 -23.32 -21.11
N ASN A 230 -15.29 -22.94 -21.59
CA ASN A 230 -14.53 -23.65 -22.62
C ASN A 230 -13.70 -24.81 -22.07
N GLY A 231 -13.75 -25.11 -20.78
CA GLY A 231 -13.02 -26.20 -20.14
C GLY A 231 -11.50 -26.04 -20.15
N TYR A 232 -10.99 -24.80 -20.20
CA TYR A 232 -9.56 -24.52 -20.17
C TYR A 232 -8.95 -24.59 -18.78
N LEU A 233 -9.77 -24.44 -17.74
CA LEU A 233 -9.32 -24.50 -16.35
C LEU A 233 -9.48 -25.90 -15.79
N LYS A 234 -8.46 -26.37 -15.07
CA LYS A 234 -8.61 -27.56 -14.23
C LYS A 234 -9.71 -27.37 -13.18
N PRO A 235 -10.40 -28.42 -12.73
CA PRO A 235 -11.47 -28.31 -11.72
C PRO A 235 -11.04 -27.63 -10.43
N ASN A 236 -9.77 -27.75 -10.05
CA ASN A 236 -9.16 -27.17 -8.86
C ASN A 236 -8.29 -25.95 -9.17
N ALA A 237 -8.50 -25.29 -10.31
CA ALA A 237 -7.74 -24.09 -10.66
C ALA A 237 -7.95 -22.99 -9.61
N MET A 238 -6.85 -22.39 -9.17
CA MET A 238 -6.87 -21.29 -8.20
C MET A 238 -7.07 -19.96 -8.92
N VAL A 239 -8.06 -19.20 -8.51
CA VAL A 239 -8.21 -17.82 -8.94
C VAL A 239 -7.56 -16.91 -7.89
N VAL A 240 -6.68 -16.03 -8.34
CA VAL A 240 -5.99 -15.05 -7.51
C VAL A 240 -6.37 -13.66 -8.02
N GLY A 241 -6.91 -12.84 -7.14
CA GLY A 241 -7.20 -11.44 -7.40
C GLY A 241 -6.10 -10.52 -6.90
N SER A 242 -6.39 -9.22 -6.85
CA SER A 242 -5.48 -8.18 -6.37
C SER A 242 -6.14 -7.29 -5.32
N SER A 243 -5.33 -6.54 -4.57
CA SER A 243 -5.79 -5.59 -3.55
C SER A 243 -6.64 -4.43 -4.10
N GLY A 244 -6.70 -4.28 -5.40
CA GLY A 244 -7.56 -3.29 -6.05
C GLY A 244 -9.05 -3.66 -6.09
N TRP A 245 -9.43 -4.90 -5.75
CA TRP A 245 -10.84 -5.29 -5.76
C TRP A 245 -11.61 -4.58 -4.64
N VAL A 246 -12.84 -4.15 -4.95
CA VAL A 246 -13.75 -3.54 -3.98
C VAL A 246 -14.71 -4.56 -3.38
N ASN A 247 -15.38 -4.19 -2.30
CA ASN A 247 -16.33 -5.06 -1.59
C ASN A 247 -17.46 -5.63 -2.49
N ALA A 248 -17.81 -4.95 -3.58
CA ALA A 248 -18.78 -5.45 -4.55
C ALA A 248 -18.30 -6.75 -5.22
N ALA A 249 -17.00 -6.87 -5.51
CA ALA A 249 -16.39 -8.07 -6.08
C ALA A 249 -16.59 -9.30 -5.18
N TYR A 250 -16.54 -9.12 -3.84
CA TYR A 250 -16.68 -10.23 -2.90
C TYR A 250 -18.08 -10.85 -2.87
N LYS A 251 -19.06 -10.15 -3.42
CA LYS A 251 -20.45 -10.63 -3.55
C LYS A 251 -20.69 -11.42 -4.83
N ARG A 252 -19.73 -11.43 -5.76
CA ARG A 252 -19.87 -12.13 -7.04
C ARG A 252 -19.67 -13.64 -6.88
N PRO A 253 -20.65 -14.48 -7.30
CA PRO A 253 -20.51 -15.94 -7.21
C PRO A 253 -19.31 -16.48 -7.97
N GLU A 254 -18.96 -15.87 -9.11
CA GLU A 254 -17.84 -16.26 -9.97
C GLU A 254 -16.48 -16.14 -9.30
N LEU A 255 -16.40 -15.25 -8.30
CA LEU A 255 -15.18 -14.95 -7.53
C LEU A 255 -15.14 -15.64 -6.16
N ALA A 256 -16.21 -16.34 -5.77
CA ALA A 256 -16.20 -17.11 -4.53
C ALA A 256 -15.07 -18.15 -4.55
N GLY A 257 -14.33 -18.23 -3.45
CA GLY A 257 -13.16 -19.10 -3.34
C GLY A 257 -11.87 -18.52 -3.93
N SER A 258 -11.90 -17.35 -4.58
CA SER A 258 -10.69 -16.66 -5.04
C SER A 258 -9.79 -16.25 -3.87
N HIS A 259 -8.49 -16.19 -4.11
CA HIS A 259 -7.49 -15.80 -3.14
C HIS A 259 -7.05 -14.36 -3.39
N LEU A 260 -6.78 -13.63 -2.33
CA LEU A 260 -6.29 -12.25 -2.37
C LEU A 260 -5.07 -12.12 -1.47
N CYS A 261 -4.02 -11.49 -1.98
CA CYS A 261 -2.89 -11.07 -1.18
C CYS A 261 -3.12 -9.62 -0.78
N LEU A 262 -3.46 -9.36 0.47
CA LEU A 262 -3.81 -8.03 0.97
C LEU A 262 -2.76 -7.50 1.93
N PHE A 263 -2.53 -6.19 1.84
CA PHE A 263 -1.67 -5.45 2.74
C PHE A 263 -2.56 -4.74 3.75
N GLY A 264 -2.60 -5.22 4.96
CA GLY A 264 -3.49 -4.70 5.98
C GLY A 264 -2.85 -4.70 7.36
N PRO A 265 -3.55 -4.19 8.38
CA PRO A 265 -3.03 -4.09 9.75
C PRO A 265 -3.14 -5.39 10.55
N GLU A 266 -3.07 -6.57 9.93
CA GLU A 266 -3.21 -7.87 10.62
C GLU A 266 -2.16 -8.08 11.70
N ASN A 267 -0.95 -7.57 11.48
CA ASN A 267 0.13 -7.61 12.47
C ASN A 267 0.02 -6.51 13.53
N GLY A 268 -0.90 -5.57 13.34
CA GLY A 268 -1.07 -4.38 14.15
C GLY A 268 -2.31 -4.40 15.05
N SER A 269 -2.68 -5.53 15.65
CA SER A 269 -3.88 -5.64 16.49
C SER A 269 -3.95 -4.57 17.58
N ARG A 270 -2.81 -4.25 18.23
CA ARG A 270 -2.76 -3.15 19.21
C ARG A 270 -2.98 -1.79 18.55
N MET A 271 -2.38 -1.55 17.38
CA MET A 271 -2.57 -0.33 16.62
C MET A 271 -4.03 -0.16 16.20
N THR A 272 -4.68 -1.20 15.69
CA THR A 272 -6.09 -1.14 15.26
C THR A 272 -7.04 -0.85 16.40
N SER A 273 -6.82 -1.48 17.57
CA SER A 273 -7.60 -1.22 18.77
C SER A 273 -7.44 0.23 19.23
N ARG A 274 -6.19 0.71 19.35
CA ARG A 274 -5.90 2.09 19.76
C ARG A 274 -6.43 3.14 18.79
N TYR A 275 -6.38 2.82 17.48
CA TYR A 275 -6.92 3.69 16.45
C TYR A 275 -8.44 3.82 16.58
N LEU A 276 -9.14 2.69 16.76
CA LEU A 276 -10.58 2.67 16.98
C LEU A 276 -10.98 3.44 18.24
N ASP A 277 -10.26 3.24 19.34
CA ASP A 277 -10.51 3.93 20.61
C ASP A 277 -10.35 5.45 20.49
N ARG A 278 -9.36 5.90 19.68
CA ARG A 278 -9.04 7.32 19.55
C ARG A 278 -9.91 8.03 18.52
N TYR A 279 -10.15 7.40 17.38
CA TYR A 279 -10.78 8.05 16.22
C TYR A 279 -12.21 7.54 15.94
N GLU A 280 -12.71 6.57 16.69
CA GLU A 280 -14.06 6.00 16.57
C GLU A 280 -14.36 5.42 15.17
N ARG A 281 -13.31 4.97 14.46
CA ARG A 281 -13.39 4.30 13.17
C ARG A 281 -12.32 3.21 13.04
N ALA A 282 -12.60 2.23 12.20
CA ALA A 282 -11.66 1.13 11.98
C ALA A 282 -10.40 1.61 11.25
N ALA A 283 -9.24 1.14 11.69
CA ALA A 283 -7.99 1.37 10.98
C ALA A 283 -7.94 0.52 9.71
N GLY A 284 -7.72 1.17 8.57
CA GLY A 284 -7.43 0.52 7.30
C GLY A 284 -5.91 0.49 7.00
N THR A 285 -5.59 0.05 5.79
CA THR A 285 -4.20 -0.02 5.30
C THR A 285 -3.51 1.34 5.31
N ASP A 286 -4.22 2.42 4.96
CA ASP A 286 -3.65 3.76 4.95
C ASP A 286 -3.29 4.26 6.36
N ALA A 287 -4.10 3.95 7.37
CA ALA A 287 -3.78 4.23 8.76
C ALA A 287 -2.54 3.45 9.21
N ALA A 288 -2.43 2.18 8.80
CA ALA A 288 -1.24 1.37 9.08
C ALA A 288 0.01 1.93 8.38
N TYR A 289 -0.09 2.41 7.15
CA TYR A 289 1.04 3.06 6.46
C TYR A 289 1.51 4.33 7.20
N GLY A 290 0.57 5.18 7.63
CA GLY A 290 0.92 6.36 8.44
C GLY A 290 1.63 5.97 9.75
N PHE A 291 1.11 4.96 10.44
CA PHE A 291 1.73 4.39 11.64
C PHE A 291 3.13 3.85 11.37
N ASP A 292 3.30 3.09 10.29
CA ASP A 292 4.56 2.43 9.93
C ASP A 292 5.68 3.42 9.57
N VAL A 293 5.36 4.59 9.00
CA VAL A 293 6.35 5.67 8.77
C VAL A 293 7.01 6.08 10.08
N ILE A 294 6.22 6.28 11.12
CA ILE A 294 6.73 6.68 12.44
C ILE A 294 7.39 5.51 13.16
N ALA A 295 6.81 4.31 13.07
CA ALA A 295 7.37 3.11 13.68
C ALA A 295 8.77 2.77 13.13
N LEU A 296 8.95 2.93 11.81
CA LEU A 296 10.25 2.81 11.13
C LEU A 296 11.26 3.79 11.71
N ALA A 297 10.91 5.07 11.78
CA ALA A 297 11.77 6.11 12.34
C ALA A 297 12.11 5.84 13.81
N ALA A 298 11.12 5.47 14.63
CA ALA A 298 11.29 5.14 16.03
C ALA A 298 12.21 3.93 16.23
N GLY A 299 12.06 2.91 15.39
CA GLY A 299 12.93 1.72 15.42
C GLY A 299 14.39 2.06 15.13
N LEU A 300 14.65 2.85 14.10
CA LEU A 300 15.99 3.30 13.74
C LEU A 300 16.62 4.15 14.84
N VAL A 301 15.90 5.16 15.33
CA VAL A 301 16.40 6.06 16.40
C VAL A 301 16.70 5.29 17.68
N ARG A 302 15.85 4.36 18.10
CA ARG A 302 16.09 3.53 19.28
C ARG A 302 17.30 2.63 19.15
N SER A 303 17.55 2.09 17.97
CA SER A 303 18.64 1.13 17.76
C SER A 303 19.99 1.77 17.48
N GLN A 304 20.01 2.97 16.86
CA GLN A 304 21.23 3.56 16.30
C GLN A 304 21.40 5.06 16.65
N GLY A 305 20.46 5.67 17.41
CA GLY A 305 20.51 7.06 17.82
C GLY A 305 19.82 8.05 16.87
N GLU A 306 19.83 9.33 17.23
CA GLU A 306 19.03 10.38 16.56
C GLU A 306 19.40 10.64 15.09
N THR A 307 20.63 10.32 14.67
CA THR A 307 21.11 10.49 13.31
C THR A 307 20.95 9.24 12.43
N ALA A 308 20.25 8.22 12.94
CA ALA A 308 20.14 6.90 12.32
C ALA A 308 19.33 6.87 11.01
N ILE A 309 18.50 7.87 10.77
CA ILE A 309 17.60 7.88 9.60
C ILE A 309 18.37 8.35 8.38
N THR A 310 18.92 7.40 7.63
CA THR A 310 19.70 7.64 6.42
C THR A 310 19.15 6.80 5.27
N GLN A 311 19.57 7.13 4.04
CA GLN A 311 19.24 6.28 2.88
C GLN A 311 19.80 4.86 2.99
N GLU A 312 20.93 4.70 3.68
CA GLU A 312 21.58 3.40 3.91
C GLU A 312 20.80 2.57 4.93
N SER A 313 20.46 3.15 6.09
CA SER A 313 19.71 2.44 7.13
C SER A 313 18.33 2.00 6.66
N LEU A 314 17.67 2.78 5.76
CA LEU A 314 16.43 2.38 5.14
C LEU A 314 16.57 1.14 4.24
N ARG A 315 17.75 0.90 3.65
CA ARG A 315 18.02 -0.27 2.80
C ARG A 315 18.48 -1.51 3.58
N SER A 316 18.14 -1.60 4.86
CA SER A 316 18.43 -2.79 5.65
C SER A 316 17.93 -4.05 4.95
N PRO A 317 18.79 -5.05 4.70
CA PRO A 317 18.39 -6.29 4.03
C PRO A 317 17.39 -7.11 4.86
N ASN A 318 17.42 -6.96 6.18
CA ASN A 318 16.48 -7.64 7.09
C ASN A 318 15.08 -7.00 7.06
N GLY A 319 14.95 -5.81 6.45
CA GLY A 319 13.69 -5.07 6.41
C GLY A 319 13.22 -4.60 7.79
N PHE A 320 11.93 -4.32 7.86
CA PHE A 320 11.25 -3.74 9.02
C PHE A 320 9.92 -4.45 9.25
N ILE A 321 9.49 -4.51 10.49
CA ILE A 321 8.18 -5.04 10.86
C ILE A 321 7.24 -3.86 11.05
N GLY A 322 6.21 -3.78 10.22
CA GLY A 322 5.16 -2.78 10.29
C GLY A 322 3.82 -3.34 10.77
N ALA A 323 2.87 -2.44 11.04
CA ALA A 323 1.48 -2.79 11.28
C ALA A 323 0.83 -3.34 10.00
N ALA A 324 1.20 -2.78 8.84
CA ALA A 324 0.73 -3.20 7.52
C ALA A 324 1.54 -4.36 6.92
N ALA A 325 2.22 -5.17 7.69
CA ALA A 325 3.10 -6.28 7.35
C ALA A 325 4.61 -5.95 7.37
N ALA A 326 5.47 -6.96 7.20
CA ALA A 326 6.91 -6.74 7.06
C ALA A 326 7.22 -6.10 5.69
N PHE A 327 8.21 -5.21 5.66
CA PHE A 327 8.61 -4.54 4.43
C PHE A 327 10.11 -4.26 4.40
N ARG A 328 10.65 -4.11 3.19
CA ARG A 328 12.03 -3.63 2.97
C ARG A 328 12.10 -2.79 1.70
N PHE A 329 13.19 -2.04 1.57
CA PHE A 329 13.42 -1.22 0.38
C PHE A 329 14.52 -1.84 -0.47
N GLY A 330 14.21 -1.99 -1.76
CA GLY A 330 15.17 -2.40 -2.77
C GLY A 330 16.21 -1.29 -3.09
N LYS A 331 17.23 -1.65 -3.85
CA LYS A 331 18.33 -0.74 -4.23
C LYS A 331 17.84 0.54 -4.94
N THR A 332 16.78 0.45 -5.72
CA THR A 332 16.18 1.58 -6.45
C THR A 332 15.13 2.35 -5.63
N GLY A 333 14.96 2.03 -4.34
CA GLY A 333 13.90 2.60 -3.51
C GLY A 333 12.52 1.98 -3.76
N SER A 334 12.45 0.83 -4.43
CA SER A 334 11.22 0.03 -4.52
C SER A 334 10.85 -0.53 -3.15
N ILE A 335 9.56 -0.71 -2.91
CA ILE A 335 9.05 -1.42 -1.73
C ILE A 335 8.84 -2.90 -2.07
N GLU A 336 9.27 -3.76 -1.17
CA GLU A 336 8.85 -5.15 -1.08
C GLU A 336 8.10 -5.32 0.24
N ARG A 337 6.91 -5.88 0.20
CA ARG A 337 6.05 -6.03 1.39
C ARG A 337 5.41 -7.40 1.39
N THR A 338 5.49 -8.11 2.52
CA THR A 338 4.75 -9.35 2.71
C THR A 338 3.25 -9.07 2.77
N CYS A 339 2.42 -10.06 2.49
CA CYS A 339 0.96 -9.91 2.53
C CYS A 339 0.30 -11.05 3.28
N ALA A 340 -0.88 -10.80 3.79
CA ALA A 340 -1.78 -11.83 4.28
C ALA A 340 -2.63 -12.38 3.13
N VAL A 341 -2.83 -13.68 3.10
CA VAL A 341 -3.67 -14.33 2.09
C VAL A 341 -5.06 -14.54 2.62
N TYR A 342 -6.03 -14.04 1.88
CA TYR A 342 -7.44 -14.16 2.17
C TYR A 342 -8.15 -14.96 1.10
N GLN A 343 -9.26 -15.58 1.45
CA GLN A 343 -10.19 -16.21 0.53
C GLN A 343 -11.50 -15.41 0.48
N VAL A 344 -11.97 -15.13 -0.72
CA VAL A 344 -13.28 -14.52 -0.95
C VAL A 344 -14.37 -15.52 -0.57
N THR A 345 -15.27 -15.08 0.30
CA THR A 345 -16.48 -15.81 0.72
C THR A 345 -17.72 -15.07 0.20
N SER A 346 -18.91 -15.43 0.68
CA SER A 346 -20.15 -14.77 0.26
C SER A 346 -20.25 -13.35 0.83
N GLY A 347 -19.63 -12.38 0.13
CA GLY A 347 -19.71 -10.96 0.47
C GLY A 347 -18.61 -10.42 1.41
N SER A 348 -17.64 -11.25 1.77
CA SER A 348 -16.53 -10.88 2.65
C SER A 348 -15.25 -11.64 2.26
N VAL A 349 -14.18 -11.41 3.01
CA VAL A 349 -12.94 -12.18 2.90
C VAL A 349 -12.63 -12.87 4.24
N LYS A 350 -12.07 -14.07 4.16
CA LYS A 350 -11.63 -14.85 5.31
C LYS A 350 -10.12 -15.01 5.25
N LEU A 351 -9.43 -14.68 6.33
CA LEU A 351 -7.98 -14.90 6.46
C LEU A 351 -7.68 -16.41 6.35
N LEU A 352 -6.76 -16.77 5.46
CA LEU A 352 -6.23 -18.12 5.30
C LEU A 352 -4.82 -18.23 5.88
N ASP A 353 -3.95 -17.28 5.52
CA ASP A 353 -2.55 -17.30 5.88
C ASP A 353 -2.11 -15.88 6.27
N PRO A 354 -1.66 -15.69 7.52
CA PRO A 354 -1.23 -14.38 7.98
C PRO A 354 0.05 -13.94 7.27
N ALA A 355 0.25 -12.62 7.16
CA ALA A 355 1.45 -12.07 6.56
C ALA A 355 2.71 -12.54 7.32
N PRO A 356 3.75 -13.03 6.62
CA PRO A 356 5.04 -13.32 7.23
C PRO A 356 5.61 -12.07 7.93
N ARG A 357 6.26 -12.27 9.08
CA ARG A 357 6.89 -11.20 9.86
C ARG A 357 8.35 -10.93 9.48
N SER A 358 8.86 -11.62 8.49
CA SER A 358 10.25 -11.48 7.99
C SER A 358 10.30 -11.89 6.51
N PHE A 359 11.38 -11.51 5.85
CA PHE A 359 11.71 -11.96 4.49
C PHE A 359 12.58 -13.18 4.49
#